data_c0e11c238113e4bdfd5de50a89b6d6a2
#
_entry.id   c0e11c238113e4bdfd5de50a89b6d6a2
#
_cell.length_a   1.000
_cell.length_b   1.000
_cell.length_c   1.000
_cell.angle_alpha   90.00
_cell.angle_beta   90.00
_cell.angle_gamma   90.00
#
_symmetry.space_group_name_H-M   'P 1'
#
loop_
_entity.id
_entity.type
_entity.pdbx_description
1 polymer ?
#
loop_
_entity_poly.entity_id
_entity_poly.type
_entity_poly.pdbx_seq_one_letter_code
_entity_poly.pdbx_strand_id
1 'polypeptide(L)'
;MQIDASAALDEVNRHIAAAARVARRDAGDISLIAVSKTQPRAAIEPLLAAGHRQFGENRVQEAAAKWPELRTLYPDVRLHLIGQLQSNKAEEAIQLFDAIHSVDRLSLVEALGKAMDKVGRRPDCFVQVNIGDEEQKGGCRVADLPALLDACRAADFPLVGLMCIPPFGVEPAPYFALLAKLARRHALPSLSMGMSGDYETAVMIGATHVRVGTALFGARGARSELVAAP
;
A
#
# COMPACT_ATOMS: atom_id res chain seq x y z
N MET A 1 -19.49 19.40 2.92
CA MET A 1 -18.51 20.07 2.03
C MET A 1 -17.82 18.98 1.22
N GLN A 2 -17.96 19.00 -0.09
CA GLN A 2 -17.31 18.01 -0.96
C GLN A 2 -15.82 18.38 -1.04
N ILE A 3 -14.95 17.43 -0.74
CA ILE A 3 -13.50 17.65 -0.85
C ILE A 3 -13.19 17.77 -2.34
N ASP A 4 -12.49 18.82 -2.72
CA ASP A 4 -11.88 18.91 -4.04
C ASP A 4 -10.71 17.93 -4.08
N ALA A 5 -10.90 16.84 -4.81
CA ALA A 5 -9.92 15.74 -4.88
C ALA A 5 -8.60 16.21 -5.51
N SER A 6 -8.64 17.16 -6.46
CA SER A 6 -7.43 17.71 -7.09
C SER A 6 -6.65 18.54 -6.08
N ALA A 7 -7.33 19.46 -5.37
CA ALA A 7 -6.70 20.29 -4.33
C ALA A 7 -6.12 19.43 -3.19
N ALA A 8 -6.83 18.38 -2.77
CA ALA A 8 -6.33 17.45 -1.76
C ALA A 8 -5.09 16.67 -2.24
N LEU A 9 -5.07 16.24 -3.50
CA LEU A 9 -3.91 15.58 -4.10
C LEU A 9 -2.69 16.51 -4.15
N ASP A 10 -2.88 17.76 -4.59
CA ASP A 10 -1.84 18.76 -4.67
C ASP A 10 -1.27 19.11 -3.27
N GLU A 11 -2.14 19.16 -2.25
CA GLU A 11 -1.72 19.39 -0.88
C GLU A 11 -0.84 18.26 -0.35
N VAL A 12 -1.27 17.02 -0.52
CA VAL A 12 -0.50 15.84 -0.08
C VAL A 12 0.84 15.78 -0.82
N ASN A 13 0.86 16.02 -2.13
CA ASN A 13 2.10 16.04 -2.91
C ASN A 13 3.05 17.16 -2.46
N ARG A 14 2.53 18.34 -2.11
CA ARG A 14 3.33 19.43 -1.53
C ARG A 14 3.99 19.03 -0.21
N HIS A 15 3.28 18.36 0.67
CA HIS A 15 3.82 17.88 1.95
C HIS A 15 4.89 16.79 1.73
N ILE A 16 4.65 15.85 0.81
CA ILE A 16 5.65 14.84 0.42
C ILE A 16 6.91 15.53 -0.09
N ALA A 17 6.78 16.51 -0.99
CA ALA A 17 7.92 17.23 -1.55
C ALA A 17 8.68 18.04 -0.47
N ALA A 18 7.97 18.63 0.48
CA ALA A 18 8.59 19.33 1.60
C ALA A 18 9.37 18.38 2.51
N ALA A 19 8.80 17.24 2.87
CA ALA A 19 9.47 16.21 3.69
C ALA A 19 10.67 15.59 2.96
N ALA A 20 10.56 15.32 1.65
CA ALA A 20 11.64 14.81 0.82
C ALA A 20 12.82 15.81 0.77
N ARG A 21 12.54 17.10 0.59
CA ARG A 21 13.56 18.16 0.60
C ARG A 21 14.30 18.22 1.94
N VAL A 22 13.60 18.11 3.07
CA VAL A 22 14.23 18.05 4.40
C VAL A 22 15.18 16.85 4.50
N ALA A 23 14.77 15.71 3.95
CA ALA A 23 15.57 14.48 3.92
C ALA A 23 16.63 14.45 2.80
N ARG A 24 16.76 15.50 1.99
CA ARG A 24 17.66 15.58 0.82
C ARG A 24 17.42 14.46 -0.18
N ARG A 25 16.14 14.15 -0.43
CA ARG A 25 15.67 13.13 -1.39
C ARG A 25 14.91 13.80 -2.53
N ASP A 26 14.84 13.12 -3.68
CA ASP A 26 13.93 13.53 -4.74
C ASP A 26 12.48 13.10 -4.39
N ALA A 27 11.53 14.01 -4.54
CA ALA A 27 10.11 13.70 -4.36
C ALA A 27 9.60 12.68 -5.39
N GLY A 28 10.20 12.62 -6.57
CA GLY A 28 9.91 11.66 -7.61
C GLY A 28 10.21 10.20 -7.23
N ASP A 29 11.06 9.98 -6.21
CA ASP A 29 11.34 8.63 -5.68
C ASP A 29 10.24 8.11 -4.74
N ILE A 30 9.19 8.90 -4.50
CA ILE A 30 8.15 8.59 -3.52
C ILE A 30 6.81 8.41 -4.23
N SER A 31 6.29 7.20 -4.20
CA SER A 31 4.97 6.86 -4.72
C SER A 31 3.90 7.13 -3.68
N LEU A 32 2.98 8.04 -3.98
CA LEU A 32 1.76 8.23 -3.21
C LEU A 32 0.72 7.19 -3.64
N ILE A 33 0.32 6.30 -2.74
CA ILE A 33 -0.78 5.35 -2.95
C ILE A 33 -2.05 5.94 -2.36
N ALA A 34 -3.03 6.28 -3.21
CA ALA A 34 -4.36 6.73 -2.79
C ALA A 34 -5.17 5.52 -2.28
N VAL A 35 -5.44 5.48 -0.98
CA VAL A 35 -6.14 4.34 -0.35
C VAL A 35 -7.64 4.46 -0.58
N SER A 36 -8.14 3.77 -1.60
CA SER A 36 -9.51 3.85 -2.12
C SER A 36 -10.46 2.79 -1.55
N LYS A 37 -10.01 2.03 -0.52
CA LYS A 37 -10.89 1.08 0.18
C LYS A 37 -12.17 1.77 0.67
N THR A 38 -13.31 1.09 0.52
CA THR A 38 -14.66 1.60 0.88
C THR A 38 -15.11 2.86 0.12
N GLN A 39 -14.31 3.36 -0.82
CA GLN A 39 -14.69 4.51 -1.62
C GLN A 39 -15.47 4.08 -2.87
N PRO A 40 -16.60 4.74 -3.18
CA PRO A 40 -17.30 4.49 -4.43
C PRO A 40 -16.50 5.00 -5.64
N ARG A 41 -16.81 4.50 -6.82
CA ARG A 41 -16.20 4.91 -8.08
C ARG A 41 -16.19 6.43 -8.25
N ALA A 42 -17.33 7.10 -7.97
CA ALA A 42 -17.47 8.55 -8.08
C ALA A 42 -16.49 9.36 -7.19
N ALA A 43 -15.90 8.74 -6.15
CA ALA A 43 -14.88 9.39 -5.34
C ALA A 43 -13.45 9.14 -5.89
N ILE A 44 -13.25 8.10 -6.69
CA ILE A 44 -11.96 7.72 -7.29
C ILE A 44 -11.74 8.48 -8.60
N GLU A 45 -12.77 8.63 -9.43
CA GLU A 45 -12.68 9.25 -10.74
C GLU A 45 -12.08 10.67 -10.76
N PRO A 46 -12.36 11.56 -9.78
CA PRO A 46 -11.70 12.87 -9.73
C PRO A 46 -10.18 12.79 -9.58
N LEU A 47 -9.66 11.83 -8.80
CA LEU A 47 -8.21 11.61 -8.67
C LEU A 47 -7.61 11.04 -9.97
N LEU A 48 -8.32 10.15 -10.65
CA LEU A 48 -7.92 9.63 -11.97
C LEU A 48 -7.89 10.76 -13.00
N ALA A 49 -8.89 11.63 -13.02
CA ALA A 49 -8.95 12.79 -13.90
C ALA A 49 -7.82 13.80 -13.61
N ALA A 50 -7.43 13.96 -12.35
CA ALA A 50 -6.26 14.75 -11.94
C ALA A 50 -4.90 14.09 -12.29
N GLY A 51 -4.89 12.93 -12.95
CA GLY A 51 -3.68 12.24 -13.38
C GLY A 51 -3.09 11.27 -12.36
N HIS A 52 -3.74 11.05 -11.21
CA HIS A 52 -3.23 10.07 -10.25
C HIS A 52 -3.45 8.64 -10.72
N ARG A 53 -2.44 7.76 -10.51
CA ARG A 53 -2.44 6.40 -11.08
C ARG A 53 -2.11 5.29 -10.08
N GLN A 54 -1.77 5.61 -8.83
CA GLN A 54 -1.39 4.62 -7.81
C GLN A 54 -2.50 4.48 -6.77
N PHE A 55 -3.22 3.36 -6.75
CA PHE A 55 -4.35 3.16 -5.85
C PHE A 55 -4.18 1.92 -4.97
N GLY A 56 -4.64 2.00 -3.71
CA GLY A 56 -4.52 0.93 -2.74
C GLY A 56 -5.86 0.41 -2.25
N GLU A 57 -6.02 -0.91 -2.28
CA GLU A 57 -7.20 -1.62 -1.80
C GLU A 57 -6.85 -2.60 -0.69
N ASN A 58 -7.80 -2.83 0.22
CA ASN A 58 -7.60 -3.77 1.31
C ASN A 58 -8.13 -5.17 1.02
N ARG A 59 -9.09 -5.32 0.10
CA ARG A 59 -9.82 -6.57 -0.15
C ARG A 59 -9.90 -6.86 -1.63
N VAL A 60 -9.57 -8.11 -1.99
CA VAL A 60 -9.62 -8.58 -3.39
C VAL A 60 -11.01 -8.45 -3.98
N GLN A 61 -12.06 -8.88 -3.25
CA GLN A 61 -13.44 -8.85 -3.74
C GLN A 61 -13.94 -7.43 -4.02
N GLU A 62 -13.63 -6.48 -3.12
CA GLU A 62 -13.98 -5.07 -3.32
C GLU A 62 -13.29 -4.49 -4.56
N ALA A 63 -12.01 -4.79 -4.70
CA ALA A 63 -11.24 -4.34 -5.86
C ALA A 63 -11.77 -4.97 -7.16
N ALA A 64 -12.08 -6.26 -7.17
CA ALA A 64 -12.62 -6.97 -8.33
C ALA A 64 -13.97 -6.41 -8.81
N ALA A 65 -14.80 -5.91 -7.89
CA ALA A 65 -16.08 -5.29 -8.25
C ALA A 65 -15.94 -3.87 -8.81
N LYS A 66 -14.83 -3.18 -8.54
CA LYS A 66 -14.67 -1.75 -8.79
C LYS A 66 -13.69 -1.43 -9.95
N TRP A 67 -12.56 -2.12 -9.99
CA TRP A 67 -11.43 -1.72 -10.82
C TRP A 67 -11.44 -2.18 -12.28
N PRO A 68 -12.06 -3.29 -12.70
CA PRO A 68 -12.02 -3.73 -14.10
C PRO A 68 -12.49 -2.67 -15.08
N GLU A 69 -13.63 -2.02 -14.82
CA GLU A 69 -14.17 -0.96 -15.65
C GLU A 69 -13.26 0.30 -15.65
N LEU A 70 -12.76 0.70 -14.47
CA LEU A 70 -11.87 1.84 -14.34
C LEU A 70 -10.56 1.60 -15.09
N ARG A 71 -10.00 0.39 -15.07
CA ARG A 71 -8.78 0.05 -15.82
C ARG A 71 -8.98 0.02 -17.33
N THR A 72 -10.20 -0.22 -17.81
CA THR A 72 -10.51 -0.08 -19.24
C THR A 72 -10.39 1.39 -19.68
N LEU A 73 -10.80 2.34 -18.83
CA LEU A 73 -10.72 3.78 -19.10
C LEU A 73 -9.33 4.37 -18.81
N TYR A 74 -8.63 3.81 -17.81
CA TYR A 74 -7.32 4.26 -17.34
C TYR A 74 -6.36 3.07 -17.27
N PRO A 75 -5.83 2.57 -18.41
CA PRO A 75 -5.04 1.35 -18.47
C PRO A 75 -3.67 1.44 -17.76
N ASP A 76 -3.20 2.65 -17.51
CA ASP A 76 -1.95 2.96 -16.81
C ASP A 76 -2.07 2.98 -15.27
N VAL A 77 -3.27 2.68 -14.73
CA VAL A 77 -3.46 2.54 -13.28
C VAL A 77 -2.70 1.34 -12.72
N ARG A 78 -1.95 1.58 -11.67
CA ARG A 78 -1.33 0.56 -10.84
C ARG A 78 -2.14 0.34 -9.56
N LEU A 79 -2.51 -0.91 -9.31
CA LEU A 79 -3.34 -1.29 -8.17
C LEU A 79 -2.53 -2.08 -7.14
N HIS A 80 -2.53 -1.60 -5.90
CA HIS A 80 -1.78 -2.17 -4.80
C HIS A 80 -2.72 -2.86 -3.81
N LEU A 81 -2.47 -4.14 -3.49
CA LEU A 81 -3.11 -4.80 -2.36
C LEU A 81 -2.33 -4.47 -1.09
N ILE A 82 -2.94 -3.68 -0.21
CA ILE A 82 -2.30 -3.20 1.03
C ILE A 82 -2.93 -3.78 2.30
N GLY A 83 -4.00 -4.56 2.16
CA GLY A 83 -4.64 -5.30 3.25
C GLY A 83 -4.22 -6.76 3.29
N GLN A 84 -4.57 -7.45 4.37
CA GLN A 84 -4.28 -8.87 4.57
C GLN A 84 -4.85 -9.73 3.46
N LEU A 85 -4.03 -10.64 2.92
CA LEU A 85 -4.43 -11.57 1.86
C LEU A 85 -4.65 -12.98 2.42
N GLN A 86 -5.84 -13.52 2.19
CA GLN A 86 -6.12 -14.93 2.44
C GLN A 86 -5.50 -15.79 1.32
N SER A 87 -4.89 -16.93 1.67
CA SER A 87 -4.20 -17.79 0.69
C SER A 87 -5.12 -18.32 -0.41
N ASN A 88 -6.40 -18.56 -0.11
CA ASN A 88 -7.41 -18.98 -1.10
C ASN A 88 -7.80 -17.87 -2.10
N LYS A 89 -7.35 -16.62 -1.91
CA LYS A 89 -7.56 -15.49 -2.82
C LYS A 89 -6.30 -15.10 -3.59
N ALA A 90 -5.24 -15.91 -3.51
CA ALA A 90 -3.97 -15.62 -4.16
C ALA A 90 -4.12 -15.47 -5.69
N GLU A 91 -4.84 -16.37 -6.34
CA GLU A 91 -5.03 -16.33 -7.80
C GLU A 91 -5.77 -15.07 -8.26
N GLU A 92 -6.89 -14.72 -7.60
CA GLU A 92 -7.63 -13.49 -7.89
C GLU A 92 -6.75 -12.25 -7.65
N ALA A 93 -5.92 -12.27 -6.60
CA ALA A 93 -5.00 -11.17 -6.31
C ALA A 93 -3.94 -11.01 -7.40
N ILE A 94 -3.31 -12.09 -7.88
CA ILE A 94 -2.33 -12.06 -8.96
C ILE A 94 -2.93 -11.54 -10.28
N GLN A 95 -4.19 -11.87 -10.57
CA GLN A 95 -4.88 -11.38 -11.77
C GLN A 95 -5.15 -9.89 -11.72
N LEU A 96 -5.43 -9.35 -10.53
CA LEU A 96 -5.97 -8.00 -10.38
C LEU A 96 -4.91 -6.95 -9.99
N PHE A 97 -3.97 -7.29 -9.11
CA PHE A 97 -3.04 -6.33 -8.53
C PHE A 97 -1.69 -6.29 -9.26
N ASP A 98 -1.05 -5.12 -9.24
CA ASP A 98 0.29 -4.89 -9.79
C ASP A 98 1.34 -4.90 -8.66
N ALA A 99 0.91 -4.76 -7.40
CA ALA A 99 1.75 -4.92 -6.22
C ALA A 99 0.97 -5.51 -5.04
N ILE A 100 1.63 -6.36 -4.25
CA ILE A 100 1.09 -6.98 -3.04
C ILE A 100 2.00 -6.60 -1.86
N HIS A 101 1.44 -5.86 -0.88
CA HIS A 101 2.22 -5.31 0.23
C HIS A 101 2.14 -6.15 1.52
N SER A 102 1.39 -7.24 1.51
CA SER A 102 1.00 -7.99 2.71
C SER A 102 1.48 -9.45 2.72
N VAL A 103 2.63 -9.73 2.11
CA VAL A 103 3.25 -11.07 2.21
C VAL A 103 3.83 -11.24 3.60
N ASP A 104 3.25 -12.13 4.43
CA ASP A 104 3.56 -12.19 5.86
C ASP A 104 3.80 -13.59 6.44
N ARG A 105 3.62 -14.66 5.64
CA ARG A 105 3.75 -16.05 6.11
C ARG A 105 4.05 -17.02 4.98
N LEU A 106 4.68 -18.15 5.33
CA LEU A 106 5.11 -19.17 4.35
C LEU A 106 3.95 -19.74 3.53
N SER A 107 2.80 -20.02 4.17
CA SER A 107 1.62 -20.54 3.46
C SER A 107 1.06 -19.58 2.42
N LEU A 108 1.25 -18.26 2.60
CA LEU A 108 0.89 -17.26 1.59
C LEU A 108 1.93 -17.21 0.47
N VAL A 109 3.22 -17.35 0.77
CA VAL A 109 4.27 -17.44 -0.24
C VAL A 109 4.02 -18.63 -1.16
N GLU A 110 3.73 -19.82 -0.61
CA GLU A 110 3.41 -21.01 -1.40
C GLU A 110 2.17 -20.80 -2.30
N ALA A 111 1.10 -20.19 -1.75
CA ALA A 111 -0.13 -19.93 -2.49
C ALA A 111 0.09 -18.91 -3.63
N LEU A 112 0.82 -17.83 -3.36
CA LEU A 112 1.15 -16.81 -4.36
C LEU A 112 2.10 -17.36 -5.43
N GLY A 113 3.11 -18.14 -5.07
CA GLY A 113 4.02 -18.78 -6.04
C GLY A 113 3.26 -19.65 -7.04
N LYS A 114 2.41 -20.55 -6.55
CA LYS A 114 1.53 -21.39 -7.40
C LYS A 114 0.60 -20.54 -8.28
N ALA A 115 0.05 -19.45 -7.74
CA ALA A 115 -0.83 -18.57 -8.49
C ALA A 115 -0.07 -17.78 -9.57
N MET A 116 1.14 -17.29 -9.29
CA MET A 116 2.01 -16.61 -10.24
C MET A 116 2.34 -17.53 -11.44
N ASP A 117 2.71 -18.78 -11.17
CA ASP A 117 3.03 -19.77 -12.22
C ASP A 117 1.79 -20.10 -13.06
N LYS A 118 0.62 -20.24 -12.43
CA LYS A 118 -0.64 -20.55 -13.11
C LYS A 118 -1.15 -19.40 -13.99
N VAL A 119 -1.07 -18.16 -13.48
CA VAL A 119 -1.61 -16.97 -14.16
C VAL A 119 -0.60 -16.36 -15.15
N GLY A 120 0.69 -16.63 -14.98
CA GLY A 120 1.75 -16.06 -15.80
C GLY A 120 2.03 -14.58 -15.51
N ARG A 121 1.62 -14.07 -14.33
CA ARG A 121 1.88 -12.69 -13.87
C ARG A 121 2.64 -12.72 -12.55
N ARG A 122 3.59 -11.80 -12.40
CA ARG A 122 4.40 -11.67 -11.19
C ARG A 122 4.38 -10.21 -10.70
N PRO A 123 3.36 -9.82 -9.90
CA PRO A 123 3.29 -8.48 -9.32
C PRO A 123 4.42 -8.22 -8.33
N ASP A 124 4.79 -6.94 -8.17
CA ASP A 124 5.76 -6.53 -7.15
C ASP A 124 5.31 -6.99 -5.76
N CYS A 125 6.23 -7.54 -4.96
CA CYS A 125 5.91 -8.05 -3.63
C CYS A 125 6.70 -7.33 -2.54
N PHE A 126 5.98 -6.95 -1.48
CA PHE A 126 6.56 -6.47 -0.23
C PHE A 126 6.28 -7.47 0.88
N VAL A 127 7.27 -7.77 1.70
CA VAL A 127 7.05 -8.52 2.92
C VAL A 127 6.57 -7.57 4.02
N GLN A 128 5.41 -7.88 4.59
CA GLN A 128 4.89 -7.14 5.74
C GLN A 128 5.55 -7.63 7.03
N VAL A 129 6.13 -6.70 7.77
CA VAL A 129 6.76 -6.94 9.07
C VAL A 129 5.85 -6.42 10.17
N ASN A 130 5.55 -7.26 11.17
CA ASN A 130 4.93 -6.85 12.42
C ASN A 130 5.99 -6.13 13.28
N ILE A 131 6.19 -4.86 12.96
CA ILE A 131 7.30 -4.06 13.50
C ILE A 131 7.13 -3.71 14.96
N GLY A 132 5.89 -3.75 15.47
CA GLY A 132 5.55 -3.46 16.86
C GLY A 132 5.36 -4.69 17.73
N ASP A 133 5.53 -5.90 17.17
CA ASP A 133 5.31 -7.21 17.84
C ASP A 133 3.93 -7.32 18.51
N GLU A 134 2.87 -6.81 17.84
CA GLU A 134 1.48 -6.83 18.31
C GLU A 134 0.78 -8.10 17.79
N GLU A 135 0.34 -8.99 18.67
CA GLU A 135 -0.25 -10.30 18.33
C GLU A 135 -1.45 -10.20 17.38
N GLN A 136 -2.26 -9.14 17.48
CA GLN A 136 -3.47 -8.94 16.67
C GLN A 136 -3.19 -8.34 15.28
N LYS A 137 -1.96 -7.93 14.99
CA LYS A 137 -1.58 -7.33 13.69
C LYS A 137 -0.95 -8.35 12.76
N GLY A 138 -1.25 -8.21 11.47
CA GLY A 138 -0.57 -8.96 10.43
C GLY A 138 0.88 -8.51 10.24
N GLY A 139 1.64 -9.35 9.59
CA GLY A 139 3.05 -9.20 9.35
C GLY A 139 3.85 -10.32 10.01
N CYS A 140 4.96 -10.73 9.41
CA CYS A 140 5.88 -11.67 10.05
C CYS A 140 6.60 -11.00 11.22
N ARG A 141 7.01 -11.78 12.21
CA ARG A 141 7.87 -11.27 13.29
C ARG A 141 9.24 -10.90 12.72
N VAL A 142 9.91 -9.94 13.33
CA VAL A 142 11.25 -9.51 12.89
C VAL A 142 12.24 -10.69 12.90
N ALA A 143 12.11 -11.61 13.84
CA ALA A 143 12.94 -12.81 13.90
C ALA A 143 12.72 -13.78 12.74
N ASP A 144 11.51 -13.85 12.19
CA ASP A 144 11.13 -14.78 11.11
C ASP A 144 11.37 -14.18 9.72
N LEU A 145 11.67 -12.88 9.64
CA LEU A 145 11.87 -12.15 8.38
C LEU A 145 12.92 -12.81 7.46
N PRO A 146 14.13 -13.23 7.92
CA PRO A 146 15.11 -13.84 7.03
C PRO A 146 14.58 -15.10 6.33
N ALA A 147 13.94 -16.01 7.08
CA ALA A 147 13.39 -17.25 6.53
C ALA A 147 12.27 -16.99 5.52
N LEU A 148 11.41 -15.99 5.77
CA LEU A 148 10.35 -15.62 4.85
C LEU A 148 10.89 -14.99 3.56
N LEU A 149 11.93 -14.16 3.66
CA LEU A 149 12.62 -13.59 2.48
C LEU A 149 13.28 -14.68 1.64
N ASP A 150 13.91 -15.66 2.27
CA ASP A 150 14.54 -16.78 1.56
C ASP A 150 13.50 -17.63 0.85
N ALA A 151 12.34 -17.88 1.46
CA ALA A 151 11.21 -18.55 0.82
C ALA A 151 10.67 -17.77 -0.40
N CYS A 152 10.54 -16.44 -0.29
CA CYS A 152 10.13 -15.59 -1.42
C CYS A 152 11.15 -15.67 -2.57
N ARG A 153 12.45 -15.62 -2.28
CA ARG A 153 13.51 -15.74 -3.30
C ARG A 153 13.49 -17.11 -3.96
N ALA A 154 13.34 -18.18 -3.17
CA ALA A 154 13.25 -19.55 -3.69
C ALA A 154 12.03 -19.77 -4.61
N ALA A 155 10.95 -19.03 -4.38
CA ALA A 155 9.74 -19.04 -5.21
C ALA A 155 9.78 -17.97 -6.34
N ASP A 156 10.94 -17.39 -6.63
CA ASP A 156 11.16 -16.38 -7.68
C ASP A 156 10.18 -15.20 -7.62
N PHE A 157 9.94 -14.66 -6.42
CA PHE A 157 9.11 -13.49 -6.26
C PHE A 157 9.83 -12.23 -6.75
N PRO A 158 9.12 -11.29 -7.42
CA PRO A 158 9.62 -9.92 -7.61
C PRO A 158 9.58 -9.18 -6.28
N LEU A 159 10.50 -9.55 -5.39
CA LEU A 159 10.59 -9.03 -4.04
C LEU A 159 11.27 -7.66 -4.07
N VAL A 160 10.47 -6.59 -3.91
CA VAL A 160 10.95 -5.21 -4.07
C VAL A 160 11.20 -4.50 -2.74
N GLY A 161 10.60 -4.94 -1.63
CA GLY A 161 10.74 -4.20 -0.38
C GLY A 161 10.07 -4.79 0.84
N LEU A 162 10.04 -3.97 1.89
CA LEU A 162 9.35 -4.26 3.15
C LEU A 162 8.18 -3.29 3.38
N MET A 163 7.17 -3.76 4.11
CA MET A 163 6.04 -2.95 4.53
C MET A 163 5.84 -3.04 6.04
N CYS A 164 5.44 -1.95 6.68
CA CYS A 164 4.96 -1.99 8.06
C CYS A 164 3.81 -1.02 8.33
N ILE A 165 3.14 -1.27 9.45
CA ILE A 165 2.17 -0.39 10.09
C ILE A 165 2.57 -0.30 11.57
N PRO A 166 3.12 0.84 12.03
CA PRO A 166 3.50 1.02 13.44
C PRO A 166 2.32 0.86 14.39
N PRO A 167 2.55 0.60 15.68
CA PRO A 167 1.50 0.63 16.69
C PRO A 167 0.76 1.97 16.71
N PHE A 168 -0.54 1.91 17.01
CA PHE A 168 -1.37 3.13 17.05
C PHE A 168 -1.06 3.96 18.29
N GLY A 169 -1.04 5.27 18.14
CA GLY A 169 -0.89 6.21 19.28
C GLY A 169 0.52 6.33 19.86
N VAL A 170 1.54 5.79 19.16
CA VAL A 170 2.94 5.94 19.54
C VAL A 170 3.75 6.68 18.48
N GLU A 171 4.92 7.20 18.86
CA GLU A 171 5.84 7.84 17.92
C GLU A 171 6.30 6.85 16.83
N PRO A 172 6.00 7.09 15.54
CA PRO A 172 6.26 6.12 14.48
C PRO A 172 7.73 6.06 14.02
N ALA A 173 8.51 7.12 14.24
CA ALA A 173 9.86 7.24 13.71
C ALA A 173 10.80 6.07 14.08
N PRO A 174 10.84 5.54 15.31
CA PRO A 174 11.68 4.39 15.65
C PRO A 174 11.34 3.13 14.84
N TYR A 175 10.05 2.90 14.59
CA TYR A 175 9.57 1.75 13.81
C TYR A 175 9.93 1.88 12.34
N PHE A 176 9.78 3.07 11.75
CA PHE A 176 10.22 3.34 10.38
C PHE A 176 11.72 3.19 10.22
N ALA A 177 12.50 3.68 11.19
CA ALA A 177 13.95 3.53 11.19
C ALA A 177 14.38 2.05 11.30
N LEU A 178 13.67 1.24 12.10
CA LEU A 178 13.89 -0.20 12.19
C LEU A 178 13.58 -0.89 10.84
N LEU A 179 12.44 -0.57 10.21
CA LEU A 179 12.10 -1.14 8.91
C LEU A 179 13.16 -0.79 7.85
N ALA A 180 13.61 0.47 7.82
CA ALA A 180 14.66 0.92 6.91
C ALA A 180 15.99 0.21 7.15
N LYS A 181 16.36 -0.06 8.42
CA LYS A 181 17.54 -0.85 8.78
C LYS A 181 17.42 -2.30 8.30
N LEU A 182 16.26 -2.93 8.48
CA LEU A 182 16.00 -4.29 8.02
C LEU A 182 16.06 -4.39 6.50
N ALA A 183 15.43 -3.46 5.77
CA ALA A 183 15.46 -3.44 4.32
C ALA A 183 16.90 -3.29 3.77
N ARG A 184 17.70 -2.38 4.32
CA ARG A 184 19.12 -2.24 3.94
C ARG A 184 19.91 -3.52 4.19
N ARG A 185 19.69 -4.18 5.35
CA ARG A 185 20.37 -5.45 5.68
C ARG A 185 20.11 -6.56 4.67
N HIS A 186 18.92 -6.55 4.06
CA HIS A 186 18.49 -7.56 3.10
C HIS A 186 18.57 -7.10 1.63
N ALA A 187 19.20 -5.95 1.36
CA ALA A 187 19.35 -5.33 0.04
C ALA A 187 18.01 -5.09 -0.68
N LEU A 188 16.97 -4.69 0.07
CA LEU A 188 15.65 -4.36 -0.46
C LEU A 188 15.51 -2.84 -0.59
N PRO A 189 15.27 -2.31 -1.81
CA PRO A 189 15.31 -0.87 -2.06
C PRO A 189 14.03 -0.15 -1.63
N SER A 190 12.90 -0.84 -1.55
CA SER A 190 11.60 -0.18 -1.36
C SER A 190 11.06 -0.32 0.05
N LEU A 191 10.44 0.76 0.54
CA LEU A 191 9.82 0.85 1.87
C LEU A 191 8.38 1.36 1.74
N SER A 192 7.40 0.48 2.01
CA SER A 192 6.00 0.84 2.09
C SER A 192 5.63 1.12 3.55
N MET A 193 5.65 2.38 3.94
CA MET A 193 5.37 2.85 5.29
C MET A 193 4.86 4.29 5.28
N GLY A 194 4.13 4.69 6.31
CA GLY A 194 3.49 6.00 6.40
C GLY A 194 2.07 6.03 5.85
N MET A 195 1.17 6.59 6.65
CA MET A 195 -0.24 6.79 6.38
C MET A 195 -0.62 8.27 6.61
N SER A 196 -1.90 8.62 6.52
CA SER A 196 -2.38 10.02 6.58
C SER A 196 -1.87 10.83 7.79
N GLY A 197 -1.54 10.19 8.91
CA GLY A 197 -1.07 10.87 10.13
C GLY A 197 0.45 10.93 10.30
N ASP A 198 1.22 10.17 9.50
CA ASP A 198 2.66 9.98 9.74
C ASP A 198 3.51 9.84 8.46
N TYR A 199 2.91 10.06 7.26
CA TYR A 199 3.62 9.88 5.99
C TYR A 199 4.79 10.85 5.82
N GLU A 200 4.73 12.06 6.35
CA GLU A 200 5.83 13.02 6.28
C GLU A 200 7.05 12.50 7.05
N THR A 201 6.83 11.98 8.26
CA THR A 201 7.88 11.33 9.05
C THR A 201 8.44 10.09 8.31
N ALA A 202 7.56 9.29 7.69
CA ALA A 202 7.98 8.12 6.91
C ALA A 202 8.85 8.53 5.71
N VAL A 203 8.48 9.60 4.99
CA VAL A 203 9.27 10.16 3.88
C VAL A 203 10.65 10.59 4.36
N MET A 204 10.75 11.30 5.48
CA MET A 204 12.03 11.74 6.06
C MET A 204 12.95 10.56 6.43
N ILE A 205 12.37 9.40 6.78
CA ILE A 205 13.12 8.19 7.19
C ILE A 205 13.38 7.22 6.02
N GLY A 206 12.89 7.53 4.82
CA GLY A 206 13.23 6.77 3.63
C GLY A 206 12.07 6.03 2.96
N ALA A 207 10.81 6.29 3.32
CA ALA A 207 9.67 5.70 2.59
C ALA A 207 9.78 5.94 1.08
N THR A 208 9.52 4.90 0.30
CA THR A 208 9.37 4.97 -1.16
C THR A 208 7.90 4.88 -1.57
N HIS A 209 7.06 4.35 -0.69
CA HIS A 209 5.61 4.25 -0.89
C HIS A 209 4.91 4.71 0.38
N VAL A 210 4.07 5.73 0.26
CA VAL A 210 3.18 6.22 1.32
C VAL A 210 1.73 5.94 0.98
N ARG A 211 0.88 5.62 1.96
CA ARG A 211 -0.49 5.15 1.76
C ARG A 211 -1.47 6.12 2.41
N VAL A 212 -2.05 7.01 1.63
CA VAL A 212 -2.89 8.10 2.12
C VAL A 212 -4.35 7.90 1.72
N GLY A 213 -5.25 7.89 2.67
CA GLY A 213 -6.69 7.75 2.45
C GLY A 213 -7.46 8.98 2.92
N THR A 214 -7.51 9.20 4.23
CA THR A 214 -8.34 10.24 4.85
C THR A 214 -8.03 11.65 4.34
N ALA A 215 -6.77 11.97 4.05
CA ALA A 215 -6.39 13.27 3.52
C ALA A 215 -6.88 13.48 2.07
N LEU A 216 -7.07 12.42 1.29
CA LEU A 216 -7.53 12.50 -0.10
C LEU A 216 -9.06 12.37 -0.23
N PHE A 217 -9.70 11.53 0.59
CA PHE A 217 -11.11 11.20 0.46
C PHE A 217 -11.99 11.74 1.59
N GLY A 218 -11.39 12.31 2.64
CA GLY A 218 -12.09 12.76 3.84
C GLY A 218 -12.27 11.68 4.91
N ALA A 219 -12.73 12.12 6.10
CA ALA A 219 -13.04 11.20 7.19
C ALA A 219 -14.24 10.29 6.84
N ARG A 220 -14.20 9.04 7.30
CA ARG A 220 -15.31 8.10 7.16
C ARG A 220 -16.52 8.64 7.91
N GLY A 221 -17.64 8.89 7.23
CA GLY A 221 -18.89 9.31 7.86
C GLY A 221 -19.57 10.55 7.27
N ALA A 222 -18.93 11.32 6.40
CA ALA A 222 -19.55 12.53 5.85
C ALA A 222 -20.50 12.29 4.66
N ARG A 223 -20.78 11.03 4.26
CA ARG A 223 -21.56 10.74 3.04
C ARG A 223 -22.81 9.87 3.17
N SER A 224 -23.21 9.43 4.37
CA SER A 224 -24.39 8.55 4.52
C SER A 224 -25.73 9.27 4.81
N GLU A 225 -25.76 10.59 4.89
CA GLU A 225 -27.02 11.32 5.25
C GLU A 225 -27.74 12.04 4.09
N LEU A 226 -27.27 11.84 2.83
CA LEU A 226 -27.86 12.57 1.69
C LEU A 226 -28.72 11.72 0.73
N VAL A 227 -29.12 10.51 1.15
CA VAL A 227 -30.08 9.68 0.38
C VAL A 227 -31.16 9.13 1.32
N ALA A 228 -31.86 10.02 2.02
CA ALA A 228 -33.17 9.74 2.61
C ALA A 228 -33.88 11.06 2.92
N ALA A 229 -34.49 11.63 1.94
CA ALA A 229 -35.63 12.53 2.15
C ALA A 229 -36.66 12.29 1.02
N PRO A 230 -37.94 12.24 1.36
CA PRO A 230 -39.04 11.65 0.62
C PRO A 230 -39.40 12.36 -0.67
#